data_0720c0eac3295680f028150ddc047d8e
#
_entry.id   0720c0eac3295680f028150ddc047d8e
#
_cell.length_a   1.000
_cell.length_b   1.000
_cell.length_c   1.000
_cell.angle_alpha   90.00
_cell.angle_beta   90.00
_cell.angle_gamma   90.00
#
_symmetry.space_group_name_H-M   'P 1'
#
loop_
_entity.id
_entity.type
_entity.pdbx_description
1 polymer ?
#
loop_
_entity_poly.entity_id
_entity_poly.type
_entity_poly.pdbx_seq_one_letter_code
_entity_poly.pdbx_strand_id
1 'polypeptide(L)'
;FTIFQGIAAQHAEVLGVGSSAMAKKGEFWLTVHTRVDLFERAYLMDELTVRTWAEACSERDVRTYRSYTLSRGEAVIARGKTEWAILGPEQKIIRFGDSGFPKDYPFPAETAIPEKLQRFHEKFEDAGLFSHYAVRSTDIDLGHHMNNVAYVRLLLDCFSAKELASGNIQSVELHYSTPCFEG
;
A
#
# COMPACT_ATOMS: atom_id res chain seq x y z
N PHE A 1 -4.25 6.77 2.00
CA PHE A 1 -3.83 5.68 1.12
C PHE A 1 -3.48 6.21 -0.28
N THR A 2 -4.35 6.94 -0.97
CA THR A 2 -4.10 7.46 -2.34
C THR A 2 -2.80 8.25 -2.44
N ILE A 3 -2.53 9.15 -1.49
CA ILE A 3 -1.30 9.95 -1.46
C ILE A 3 -0.07 9.05 -1.35
N PHE A 4 -0.09 8.03 -0.47
CA PHE A 4 1.02 7.11 -0.27
C PHE A 4 1.25 6.23 -1.49
N GLN A 5 0.18 5.71 -2.11
CA GLN A 5 0.28 4.97 -3.36
C GLN A 5 0.85 5.83 -4.49
N GLY A 6 0.39 7.07 -4.61
CA GLY A 6 0.87 8.01 -5.64
C GLY A 6 2.35 8.34 -5.51
N ILE A 7 2.81 8.69 -4.30
CA ILE A 7 4.24 9.01 -4.09
C ILE A 7 5.13 7.76 -4.24
N ALA A 8 4.64 6.56 -3.89
CA ALA A 8 5.36 5.31 -4.12
C ALA A 8 5.56 5.04 -5.60
N ALA A 9 4.52 5.23 -6.43
CA ALA A 9 4.60 5.08 -7.87
C ALA A 9 5.58 6.07 -8.49
N GLN A 10 5.51 7.36 -8.11
CA GLN A 10 6.46 8.39 -8.57
C GLN A 10 7.90 8.05 -8.19
N HIS A 11 8.14 7.62 -6.95
CA HIS A 11 9.47 7.23 -6.52
C HIS A 11 10.00 6.00 -7.28
N ALA A 12 9.14 5.01 -7.57
CA ALA A 12 9.51 3.86 -8.37
C ALA A 12 9.90 4.25 -9.81
N GLU A 13 9.20 5.22 -10.43
CA GLU A 13 9.57 5.75 -11.74
C GLU A 13 10.95 6.44 -11.70
N VAL A 14 11.23 7.26 -10.69
CA VAL A 14 12.54 7.91 -10.51
C VAL A 14 13.67 6.89 -10.37
N LEU A 15 13.40 5.76 -9.72
CA LEU A 15 14.35 4.65 -9.55
C LEU A 15 14.47 3.74 -10.79
N GLY A 16 13.69 3.97 -11.84
CA GLY A 16 13.69 3.14 -13.04
C GLY A 16 13.04 1.77 -12.87
N VAL A 17 12.25 1.60 -11.80
CA VAL A 17 11.47 0.39 -11.47
C VAL A 17 9.97 0.66 -11.37
N GLY A 18 9.50 1.68 -12.06
CA GLY A 18 8.07 1.95 -12.20
C GLY A 18 7.35 0.89 -13.05
N SER A 19 6.03 0.94 -13.05
CA SER A 19 5.19 -0.10 -13.66
C SER A 19 5.55 -0.41 -15.10
N SER A 20 5.82 0.62 -15.93
CA SER A 20 6.17 0.42 -17.34
C SER A 20 7.55 -0.23 -17.53
N ALA A 21 8.52 0.11 -16.70
CA ALA A 21 9.86 -0.46 -16.75
C ALA A 21 9.87 -1.92 -16.29
N MET A 22 9.15 -2.23 -15.24
CA MET A 22 8.97 -3.59 -14.71
C MET A 22 8.22 -4.49 -15.70
N ALA A 23 7.13 -4.00 -16.29
CA ALA A 23 6.33 -4.76 -17.26
C ALA A 23 7.14 -5.18 -18.49
N LYS A 24 8.09 -4.36 -18.97
CA LYS A 24 9.01 -4.73 -20.07
C LYS A 24 9.89 -5.94 -19.76
N LYS A 25 10.10 -6.23 -18.46
CA LYS A 25 10.84 -7.39 -17.98
C LYS A 25 9.92 -8.55 -17.59
N GLY A 26 8.59 -8.38 -17.72
CA GLY A 26 7.58 -9.32 -17.22
C GLY A 26 7.52 -9.35 -15.70
N GLU A 27 7.95 -8.27 -15.05
CA GLU A 27 7.95 -8.11 -13.60
C GLU A 27 6.83 -7.17 -13.16
N PHE A 28 6.23 -7.41 -12.00
CA PHE A 28 5.15 -6.58 -11.46
C PHE A 28 5.27 -6.43 -9.95
N TRP A 29 5.04 -5.22 -9.45
CA TRP A 29 4.90 -4.98 -8.02
C TRP A 29 3.55 -5.48 -7.53
N LEU A 30 3.58 -6.30 -6.49
CA LEU A 30 2.38 -6.76 -5.77
C LEU A 30 2.37 -6.14 -4.39
N THR A 31 1.31 -5.40 -4.07
CA THR A 31 1.03 -4.99 -2.69
C THR A 31 0.50 -6.19 -1.93
N VAL A 32 1.15 -6.54 -0.84
CA VAL A 32 0.77 -7.68 0.01
C VAL A 32 0.03 -7.21 1.25
N HIS A 33 0.51 -6.14 1.86
CA HIS A 33 -0.01 -5.64 3.11
C HIS A 33 0.21 -4.13 3.20
N THR A 34 -0.73 -3.39 3.74
CA THR A 34 -0.60 -1.95 3.98
C THR A 34 -1.18 -1.58 5.33
N ARG A 35 -0.42 -0.81 6.12
CA ARG A 35 -0.88 -0.18 7.35
C ARG A 35 -0.68 1.32 7.26
N VAL A 36 -1.67 2.07 7.73
CA VAL A 36 -1.60 3.53 7.90
C VAL A 36 -2.08 3.88 9.29
N ASP A 37 -1.23 4.54 10.06
CA ASP A 37 -1.55 5.11 11.36
C ASP A 37 -1.82 6.60 11.21
N LEU A 38 -2.92 7.07 11.79
CA LEU A 38 -3.42 8.43 11.72
C LEU A 38 -3.34 9.07 13.11
N PHE A 39 -2.60 10.17 13.24
CA PHE A 39 -2.42 10.88 14.50
C PHE A 39 -3.29 12.13 14.57
N GLU A 40 -3.40 12.83 13.43
CA GLU A 40 -4.19 14.05 13.30
C GLU A 40 -4.94 14.08 11.97
N ARG A 41 -6.05 14.80 11.93
CA ARG A 41 -6.77 15.05 10.68
C ARG A 41 -6.10 16.17 9.89
N ALA A 42 -6.02 15.99 8.57
CA ALA A 42 -5.75 17.07 7.66
C ALA A 42 -7.03 17.88 7.39
N TYR A 43 -6.88 19.18 7.26
CA TYR A 43 -7.97 20.10 6.98
C TYR A 43 -7.81 20.75 5.60
N LEU A 44 -8.89 21.31 5.11
CA LEU A 44 -8.86 22.10 3.89
C LEU A 44 -7.85 23.27 4.05
N MET A 45 -7.02 23.47 3.01
CA MET A 45 -5.93 24.48 2.96
C MET A 45 -4.68 24.14 3.79
N ASP A 46 -4.61 22.98 4.46
CA ASP A 46 -3.35 22.53 5.04
C ASP A 46 -2.30 22.29 3.94
N GLU A 47 -1.11 22.80 4.13
CA GLU A 47 0.05 22.46 3.32
C GLU A 47 0.70 21.19 3.90
N LEU A 48 0.73 20.13 3.08
CA LEU A 48 1.17 18.82 3.52
C LEU A 48 2.41 18.38 2.76
N THR A 49 3.37 17.83 3.48
CA THR A 49 4.56 17.19 2.93
C THR A 49 4.43 15.69 3.06
N VAL A 50 4.57 14.97 1.94
CA VAL A 50 4.63 13.52 1.93
C VAL A 50 6.03 13.04 1.61
N ARG A 51 6.53 12.05 2.36
CA ARG A 51 7.83 11.38 2.13
C ARG A 51 7.61 9.88 2.00
N THR A 52 8.45 9.24 1.18
CA THR A 52 8.49 7.78 1.05
C THR A 52 9.91 7.30 0.81
N TRP A 53 10.22 6.09 1.28
CA TRP A 53 11.49 5.41 1.03
C TRP A 53 11.32 3.90 1.11
N ALA A 54 12.16 3.16 0.39
CA ALA A 54 12.27 1.72 0.56
C ALA A 54 13.05 1.43 1.86
N GLU A 55 12.56 0.48 2.66
CA GLU A 55 13.27 0.01 3.84
C GLU A 55 14.39 -0.97 3.44
N ALA A 56 15.44 -1.04 4.25
CA ALA A 56 16.55 -1.96 4.01
C ALA A 56 16.06 -3.42 3.99
N CYS A 57 16.52 -4.17 3.01
CA CYS A 57 16.21 -5.58 2.85
C CYS A 57 17.43 -6.33 2.31
N SER A 58 17.39 -7.67 2.44
CA SER A 58 18.40 -8.56 1.87
C SER A 58 18.08 -8.86 0.40
N GLU A 59 19.11 -9.09 -0.42
CA GLU A 59 18.93 -9.59 -1.80
C GLU A 59 18.16 -10.92 -1.86
N ARG A 60 18.17 -11.71 -0.78
CA ARG A 60 17.47 -13.01 -0.70
C ARG A 60 16.00 -12.89 -0.32
N ASP A 61 15.57 -11.70 0.12
CA ASP A 61 14.21 -11.49 0.58
C ASP A 61 13.24 -11.52 -0.60
N VAL A 62 12.07 -12.12 -0.37
CA VAL A 62 10.94 -12.17 -1.31
C VAL A 62 9.85 -11.18 -0.92
N ARG A 63 10.05 -10.46 0.17
CA ARG A 63 9.19 -9.39 0.67
C ARG A 63 10.05 -8.18 0.99
N THR A 64 9.59 -7.02 0.60
CA THR A 64 10.24 -5.74 0.87
C THR A 64 9.24 -4.78 1.48
N TYR A 65 9.74 -3.78 2.16
CA TYR A 65 8.89 -2.82 2.85
C TYR A 65 9.16 -1.40 2.33
N ARG A 66 8.13 -0.60 2.38
CA ARG A 66 8.21 0.83 2.07
C ARG A 66 7.55 1.62 3.17
N SER A 67 8.24 2.62 3.63
CA SER A 67 7.78 3.56 4.65
C SER A 67 7.23 4.84 4.03
N TYR A 68 6.32 5.48 4.76
CA TYR A 68 5.71 6.76 4.39
C TYR A 68 5.50 7.63 5.62
N THR A 69 5.64 8.94 5.44
CA THR A 69 5.16 9.94 6.39
C THR A 69 4.36 11.02 5.68
N LEU A 70 3.34 11.52 6.35
CA LEU A 70 2.59 12.71 5.98
C LEU A 70 2.73 13.72 7.10
N SER A 71 3.20 14.92 6.80
CA SER A 71 3.47 15.95 7.80
C SER A 71 2.78 17.26 7.44
N ARG A 72 2.41 18.02 8.47
CA ARG A 72 1.98 19.42 8.41
C ARG A 72 3.03 20.25 9.14
N GLY A 73 3.85 20.99 8.38
CA GLY A 73 5.07 21.58 8.91
C GLY A 73 5.99 20.49 9.48
N GLU A 74 6.41 20.62 10.74
CA GLU A 74 7.24 19.63 11.44
C GLU A 74 6.46 18.47 12.07
N ALA A 75 5.14 18.60 12.21
CA ALA A 75 4.30 17.59 12.84
C ALA A 75 3.95 16.46 11.87
N VAL A 76 4.33 15.22 12.20
CA VAL A 76 3.87 14.03 11.48
C VAL A 76 2.45 13.73 11.87
N ILE A 77 1.51 13.84 10.91
CA ILE A 77 0.08 13.61 11.10
C ILE A 77 -0.38 12.22 10.68
N ALA A 78 0.40 11.52 9.85
CA ALA A 78 0.18 10.11 9.52
C ALA A 78 1.48 9.41 9.16
N ARG A 79 1.51 8.10 9.41
CA ARG A 79 2.58 7.19 8.96
C ARG A 79 1.99 6.04 8.17
N GLY A 80 2.79 5.47 7.30
CA GLY A 80 2.40 4.29 6.55
C GLY A 80 3.54 3.31 6.36
N LYS A 81 3.17 2.05 6.21
CA LYS A 81 4.07 0.95 5.84
C LYS A 81 3.36 0.03 4.87
N THR A 82 4.02 -0.31 3.78
CA THR A 82 3.50 -1.27 2.81
C THR A 82 4.51 -2.38 2.60
N GLU A 83 4.03 -3.62 2.66
CA GLU A 83 4.77 -4.82 2.27
C GLU A 83 4.52 -5.10 0.80
N TRP A 84 5.60 -5.36 0.06
CA TRP A 84 5.60 -5.64 -1.37
C TRP A 84 6.24 -6.97 -1.68
N ALA A 85 5.77 -7.59 -2.76
CA ALA A 85 6.46 -8.67 -3.45
C ALA A 85 6.67 -8.29 -4.91
N ILE A 86 7.57 -8.99 -5.60
CA ILE A 86 7.78 -8.84 -7.03
C ILE A 86 7.38 -10.13 -7.71
N LEU A 87 6.42 -10.05 -8.60
CA LEU A 87 6.01 -11.13 -9.48
C LEU A 87 6.92 -11.10 -10.71
N GLY A 88 7.60 -12.20 -10.99
CA GLY A 88 8.48 -12.36 -12.15
C GLY A 88 7.76 -12.90 -13.38
N PRO A 89 8.50 -13.12 -14.50
CA PRO A 89 7.93 -13.50 -15.81
C PRO A 89 7.09 -14.78 -15.80
N GLU A 90 7.41 -15.74 -14.92
CA GLU A 90 6.67 -17.00 -14.79
C GLU A 90 5.48 -16.92 -13.80
N GLN A 91 5.05 -15.73 -13.45
CA GLN A 91 4.05 -15.45 -12.41
C GLN A 91 4.43 -16.06 -11.04
N LYS A 92 5.73 -16.14 -10.77
CA LYS A 92 6.27 -16.57 -9.48
C LYS A 92 6.90 -15.38 -8.77
N ILE A 93 6.81 -15.37 -7.45
CA ILE A 93 7.50 -14.38 -6.63
C ILE A 93 9.01 -14.59 -6.79
N ILE A 94 9.71 -13.51 -7.15
CA ILE A 94 11.17 -13.49 -7.26
C ILE A 94 11.81 -12.83 -6.03
N ARG A 95 13.11 -13.07 -5.83
CA ARG A 95 13.89 -12.44 -4.79
C ARG A 95 14.15 -10.97 -5.16
N PHE A 96 14.30 -10.14 -4.16
CA PHE A 96 14.58 -8.71 -4.37
C PHE A 96 15.86 -8.49 -5.17
N GLY A 97 16.92 -9.25 -4.89
CA GLY A 97 18.19 -9.16 -5.60
C GLY A 97 18.14 -9.57 -7.08
N ASP A 98 17.12 -10.34 -7.49
CA ASP A 98 16.91 -10.76 -8.88
C ASP A 98 16.08 -9.73 -9.66
N SER A 99 15.53 -8.71 -9.00
CA SER A 99 14.73 -7.64 -9.61
C SER A 99 15.59 -6.54 -10.23
N GLY A 100 14.94 -5.67 -10.99
CA GLY A 100 15.57 -4.48 -11.54
C GLY A 100 15.82 -3.33 -10.56
N PHE A 101 15.63 -3.52 -9.26
CA PHE A 101 15.82 -2.46 -8.28
C PHE A 101 17.29 -2.03 -8.21
N PRO A 102 17.60 -0.70 -8.13
CA PRO A 102 18.98 -0.21 -8.07
C PRO A 102 19.75 -0.77 -6.86
N LYS A 103 20.90 -1.40 -7.13
CA LYS A 103 21.74 -2.02 -6.08
C LYS A 103 22.48 -1.00 -5.21
N ASP A 104 22.66 0.20 -5.73
CA ASP A 104 23.32 1.33 -5.06
C ASP A 104 22.35 2.28 -4.35
N TYR A 105 21.06 1.90 -4.24
CA TYR A 105 20.07 2.68 -3.52
C TYR A 105 20.46 2.84 -2.05
N PRO A 106 20.58 4.09 -1.56
CA PRO A 106 21.00 4.34 -0.17
C PRO A 106 19.82 4.12 0.77
N PHE A 107 19.62 2.89 1.21
CA PHE A 107 18.54 2.57 2.14
C PHE A 107 18.65 3.37 3.43
N PRO A 108 17.64 4.21 3.78
CA PRO A 108 17.61 4.87 5.07
C PRO A 108 17.53 3.85 6.21
N ALA A 109 18.19 4.14 7.33
CA ALA A 109 18.13 3.31 8.54
C ALA A 109 16.77 3.42 9.27
N GLU A 110 16.01 4.47 8.98
CA GLU A 110 14.72 4.75 9.62
C GLU A 110 13.59 3.94 9.01
N THR A 111 12.61 3.56 9.83
CA THR A 111 11.32 3.02 9.40
C THR A 111 10.19 3.85 10.03
N ALA A 112 9.13 4.12 9.26
CA ALA A 112 8.01 4.93 9.75
C ALA A 112 7.18 4.18 10.80
N ILE A 113 6.99 2.88 10.62
CA ILE A 113 6.27 1.99 11.53
C ILE A 113 7.21 0.82 11.86
N PRO A 114 7.88 0.83 13.04
CA PRO A 114 8.84 -0.21 13.42
C PRO A 114 8.18 -1.54 13.75
N GLU A 115 6.90 -1.52 14.11
CA GLU A 115 6.14 -2.72 14.46
C GLU A 115 5.95 -3.60 13.22
N LYS A 116 5.87 -4.92 13.46
CA LYS A 116 5.51 -5.88 12.43
C LYS A 116 4.05 -5.68 12.02
N LEU A 117 3.78 -5.83 10.72
CA LEU A 117 2.42 -5.88 10.21
C LEU A 117 1.68 -7.09 10.81
N GLN A 118 0.42 -6.90 11.11
CA GLN A 118 -0.41 -7.91 11.77
C GLN A 118 -0.70 -9.07 10.82
N ARG A 119 -0.62 -10.31 11.31
CA ARG A 119 -1.04 -11.47 10.54
C ARG A 119 -2.50 -11.77 10.87
N PHE A 120 -3.36 -11.70 9.86
CA PHE A 120 -4.76 -12.08 9.96
C PHE A 120 -4.88 -13.59 9.69
N HIS A 121 -5.42 -14.32 10.65
CA HIS A 121 -5.60 -15.78 10.60
C HIS A 121 -7.07 -16.20 10.65
N GLU A 122 -7.97 -15.23 10.86
CA GLU A 122 -9.39 -15.50 10.94
C GLU A 122 -9.91 -16.00 9.59
N LYS A 123 -10.74 -17.05 9.66
CA LYS A 123 -11.59 -17.46 8.56
C LYS A 123 -12.93 -16.73 8.71
N PHE A 124 -13.26 -15.96 7.70
CA PHE A 124 -14.56 -15.30 7.63
C PHE A 124 -15.60 -16.32 7.16
N GLU A 125 -16.65 -16.53 7.94
CA GLU A 125 -17.80 -17.35 7.58
C GLU A 125 -18.92 -16.44 7.03
N ASP A 126 -19.78 -16.97 6.17
CA ASP A 126 -20.89 -16.22 5.53
C ASP A 126 -21.84 -15.56 6.53
N ALA A 127 -21.97 -16.13 7.74
CA ALA A 127 -22.77 -15.54 8.82
C ALA A 127 -22.27 -14.16 9.31
N GLY A 128 -21.05 -13.79 8.99
CA GLY A 128 -20.44 -12.50 9.32
C GLY A 128 -20.46 -11.47 8.18
N LEU A 129 -21.13 -11.78 7.05
CA LEU A 129 -21.20 -10.83 5.93
C LEU A 129 -21.95 -9.55 6.31
N PHE A 130 -21.27 -8.44 6.14
CA PHE A 130 -21.84 -7.12 6.37
C PHE A 130 -22.42 -6.51 5.09
N SER A 131 -21.77 -6.73 3.95
CA SER A 131 -22.16 -6.15 2.66
C SER A 131 -21.59 -6.95 1.51
N HIS A 132 -22.25 -6.83 0.33
CA HIS A 132 -21.75 -7.31 -0.96
C HIS A 132 -21.41 -6.12 -1.83
N TYR A 133 -20.34 -6.24 -2.62
CA TYR A 133 -19.93 -5.24 -3.58
C TYR A 133 -19.57 -5.86 -4.91
N ALA A 134 -20.16 -5.38 -5.98
CA ALA A 134 -19.74 -5.72 -7.34
C ALA A 134 -18.62 -4.75 -7.76
N VAL A 135 -17.45 -5.30 -8.09
CA VAL A 135 -16.29 -4.51 -8.55
C VAL A 135 -16.65 -3.85 -9.88
N ARG A 136 -16.42 -2.55 -10.00
CA ARG A 136 -16.77 -1.73 -11.16
C ARG A 136 -15.53 -1.39 -11.98
N SER A 137 -15.74 -1.03 -13.25
CA SER A 137 -14.66 -0.58 -14.14
C SER A 137 -13.82 0.57 -13.56
N THR A 138 -14.42 1.46 -12.77
CA THR A 138 -13.73 2.57 -12.09
C THR A 138 -12.87 2.14 -10.91
N ASP A 139 -12.98 0.90 -10.47
CA ASP A 139 -12.18 0.33 -9.39
C ASP A 139 -10.92 -0.37 -9.92
N ILE A 140 -10.88 -0.66 -11.23
CA ILE A 140 -9.81 -1.42 -11.86
C ILE A 140 -8.60 -0.53 -12.16
N ASP A 141 -7.41 -1.04 -11.85
CA ASP A 141 -6.13 -0.39 -12.14
C ASP A 141 -5.48 -0.93 -13.43
N LEU A 142 -4.26 -0.45 -13.71
CA LEU A 142 -3.48 -0.89 -14.87
C LEU A 142 -3.10 -2.39 -14.84
N GLY A 143 -3.14 -3.01 -13.67
CA GLY A 143 -2.92 -4.44 -13.48
C GLY A 143 -4.17 -5.31 -13.77
N HIS A 144 -5.25 -4.68 -14.22
CA HIS A 144 -6.56 -5.33 -14.46
C HIS A 144 -7.20 -5.97 -13.20
N HIS A 145 -6.81 -5.50 -12.02
CA HIS A 145 -7.40 -5.91 -10.74
C HIS A 145 -7.98 -4.71 -10.02
N MET A 146 -8.82 -4.97 -9.03
CA MET A 146 -9.33 -3.94 -8.14
C MET A 146 -8.17 -3.21 -7.46
N ASN A 147 -8.11 -1.89 -7.62
CA ASN A 147 -7.07 -1.03 -7.05
C ASN A 147 -7.07 -1.11 -5.51
N ASN A 148 -5.88 -1.15 -4.91
CA ASN A 148 -5.72 -1.25 -3.46
C ASN A 148 -6.47 -0.17 -2.68
N VAL A 149 -6.59 1.04 -3.23
CA VAL A 149 -7.36 2.14 -2.61
C VAL A 149 -8.86 1.88 -2.64
N ALA A 150 -9.37 1.14 -3.63
CA ALA A 150 -10.78 0.80 -3.69
C ALA A 150 -11.20 -0.10 -2.52
N TYR A 151 -10.34 -1.03 -2.08
CA TYR A 151 -10.61 -1.82 -0.86
C TYR A 151 -10.74 -0.95 0.38
N VAL A 152 -9.89 0.09 0.52
CA VAL A 152 -9.99 1.03 1.65
C VAL A 152 -11.31 1.78 1.61
N ARG A 153 -11.74 2.25 0.42
CA ARG A 153 -13.02 2.92 0.24
C ARG A 153 -14.17 2.00 0.66
N LEU A 154 -14.18 0.75 0.19
CA LEU A 154 -15.20 -0.22 0.57
C LEU A 154 -15.25 -0.48 2.08
N LEU A 155 -14.09 -0.60 2.72
CA LEU A 155 -14.04 -0.72 4.17
C LEU A 155 -14.69 0.49 4.85
N LEU A 156 -14.40 1.71 4.38
CA LEU A 156 -14.96 2.92 4.95
C LEU A 156 -16.45 3.07 4.62
N ASP A 157 -16.94 2.57 3.49
CA ASP A 157 -18.36 2.56 3.11
C ASP A 157 -19.22 1.69 4.05
N CYS A 158 -18.59 0.82 4.87
CA CYS A 158 -19.28 0.09 5.93
C CYS A 158 -19.72 0.99 7.11
N PHE A 159 -19.25 2.22 7.18
CA PHE A 159 -19.56 3.17 8.23
C PHE A 159 -20.39 4.33 7.69
N SER A 160 -21.36 4.79 8.44
CA SER A 160 -22.12 6.00 8.09
C SER A 160 -21.24 7.26 8.14
N ALA A 161 -21.60 8.29 7.39
CA ALA A 161 -20.92 9.59 7.43
C ALA A 161 -20.85 10.19 8.85
N LYS A 162 -21.87 9.93 9.70
CA LYS A 162 -21.90 10.37 11.09
C LYS A 162 -20.84 9.65 11.92
N GLU A 163 -20.71 8.32 11.75
CA GLU A 163 -19.70 7.53 12.45
C GLU A 163 -18.29 7.95 12.03
N LEU A 164 -18.03 8.12 10.73
CA LEU A 164 -16.75 8.60 10.23
C LEU A 164 -16.43 10.03 10.70
N ALA A 165 -17.42 10.90 10.82
CA ALA A 165 -17.24 12.26 11.32
C ALA A 165 -16.97 12.32 12.81
N SER A 166 -17.65 11.50 13.62
CA SER A 166 -17.54 11.44 15.09
C SER A 166 -16.47 10.46 15.57
N GLY A 167 -16.14 9.44 14.77
CA GLY A 167 -15.15 8.43 15.08
C GLY A 167 -13.73 8.98 14.97
N ASN A 168 -12.82 8.36 15.71
CA ASN A 168 -11.40 8.62 15.60
C ASN A 168 -10.70 7.37 15.07
N ILE A 169 -10.59 7.28 13.73
CA ILE A 169 -9.81 6.21 13.10
C ILE A 169 -8.35 6.47 13.40
N GLN A 170 -7.72 5.60 14.18
CA GLN A 170 -6.31 5.70 14.54
C GLN A 170 -5.41 4.89 13.62
N SER A 171 -5.91 3.76 13.10
CA SER A 171 -5.15 2.91 12.20
C SER A 171 -6.08 2.16 11.26
N VAL A 172 -5.60 1.93 10.05
CA VAL A 172 -6.22 1.04 9.06
C VAL A 172 -5.14 0.12 8.53
N GLU A 173 -5.39 -1.20 8.61
CA GLU A 173 -4.46 -2.22 8.16
C GLU A 173 -5.19 -3.22 7.25
N LEU A 174 -4.64 -3.46 6.04
CA LEU A 174 -5.21 -4.37 5.05
C LEU A 174 -4.18 -5.38 4.58
N HIS A 175 -4.57 -6.64 4.51
CA HIS A 175 -3.83 -7.72 3.89
C HIS A 175 -4.53 -8.15 2.60
N TYR A 176 -3.83 -8.06 1.47
CA TYR A 176 -4.34 -8.41 0.15
C TYR A 176 -3.95 -9.85 -0.17
N SER A 177 -4.90 -10.79 -0.09
CA SER A 177 -4.63 -12.22 -0.29
C SER A 177 -5.02 -12.70 -1.68
N THR A 178 -6.10 -12.16 -2.25
CA THR A 178 -6.64 -12.57 -3.55
C THR A 178 -7.08 -11.34 -4.33
N PRO A 179 -6.69 -11.19 -5.60
CA PRO A 179 -7.16 -10.10 -6.43
C PRO A 179 -8.66 -10.24 -6.74
N CYS A 180 -9.36 -9.11 -6.77
CA CYS A 180 -10.73 -9.03 -7.26
C CYS A 180 -10.76 -8.44 -8.68
N PHE A 181 -11.68 -8.90 -9.49
CA PHE A 181 -11.87 -8.52 -10.89
C PHE A 181 -13.25 -7.86 -11.08
N GLU A 182 -13.44 -7.20 -12.20
CA GLU A 182 -14.74 -6.63 -12.57
C GLU A 182 -15.80 -7.74 -12.72
N GLY A 183 -16.99 -7.52 -12.17
CA GLY A 183 -18.17 -8.42 -12.26
C GLY A 183 -18.57 -9.09 -10.97
#